data_c9a28c75fc07ac924356783ca1eecad8
#
_entry.id   c9a28c75fc07ac924356783ca1eecad8
#
_cell.length_a   1.000
_cell.length_b   1.000
_cell.length_c   1.000
_cell.angle_alpha   90.00
_cell.angle_beta   90.00
_cell.angle_gamma   90.00
#
_symmetry.space_group_name_H-M   'P 1'
#
loop_
_entity.id
_entity.type
_entity.pdbx_description
1 polymer ?
#
loop_
_entity_poly.entity_id
_entity_poly.type
_entity_poly.pdbx_seq_one_letter_code
_entity_poly.pdbx_strand_id
1 'polypeptide(L)'
;FTIQLTNCSLEEIEELQSALDHKAVENAMERGTFQEKDQLVSTAAEMVKLAGDNLYSHVLDRSFHDSLYKIGRNSAIEQMINKIRSYRFIQQEDSEDGNDSIWLATIPQHLMLAQALKDRDMKIAIQAIDKINEYGFEIAKKRE
;
A
#
# COMPACT_ATOMS: atom_id res chain seq x y z
N PHE A 1 -23.45 -2.44 -9.41
CA PHE A 1 -22.99 -1.06 -9.19
C PHE A 1 -21.49 -0.97 -9.44
N THR A 2 -21.11 -0.28 -10.51
CA THR A 2 -19.71 -0.14 -10.90
C THR A 2 -19.30 1.32 -10.78
N ILE A 3 -18.33 1.60 -9.91
CA ILE A 3 -17.75 2.94 -9.82
C ILE A 3 -16.58 3.00 -10.81
N GLN A 4 -16.62 4.00 -11.70
CA GLN A 4 -15.54 4.25 -12.65
C GLN A 4 -14.86 5.59 -12.30
N LEU A 5 -13.53 5.56 -12.17
CA LEU A 5 -12.74 6.76 -11.99
C LEU A 5 -12.34 7.30 -13.36
N THR A 6 -13.25 8.04 -13.98
CA THR A 6 -13.05 8.63 -15.31
C THR A 6 -12.90 10.13 -15.19
N ASN A 7 -12.03 10.71 -16.01
CA ASN A 7 -11.78 12.16 -16.06
C ASN A 7 -11.26 12.76 -14.76
N CYS A 8 -10.63 11.95 -13.90
CA CYS A 8 -9.99 12.42 -12.69
C CYS A 8 -8.49 12.65 -12.94
N SER A 9 -7.95 13.72 -12.38
CA SER A 9 -6.51 13.94 -12.41
C SER A 9 -5.79 12.98 -11.47
N LEU A 10 -4.49 12.78 -11.70
CA LEU A 10 -3.67 11.96 -10.80
C LEU A 10 -3.67 12.53 -9.38
N GLU A 11 -3.65 13.85 -9.24
CA GLU A 11 -3.67 14.55 -7.96
C GLU A 11 -4.99 14.31 -7.21
N GLU A 12 -6.12 14.29 -7.92
CA GLU A 12 -7.41 13.98 -7.32
C GLU A 12 -7.48 12.53 -6.81
N ILE A 13 -6.91 11.61 -7.57
CA ILE A 13 -6.83 10.19 -7.19
C ILE A 13 -5.90 10.04 -5.97
N GLU A 14 -4.78 10.74 -5.94
CA GLU A 14 -3.85 10.75 -4.82
C GLU A 14 -4.53 11.21 -3.54
N GLU A 15 -5.28 12.31 -3.60
CA GLU A 15 -6.03 12.84 -2.46
C GLU A 15 -7.05 11.84 -1.93
N LEU A 16 -7.80 11.21 -2.83
CA LEU A 16 -8.77 10.18 -2.45
C LEU A 16 -8.09 8.98 -1.81
N GLN A 17 -7.02 8.47 -2.42
CA GLN A 17 -6.31 7.32 -1.88
C GLN A 17 -5.72 7.61 -0.50
N SER A 18 -5.15 8.80 -0.31
CA SER A 18 -4.60 9.21 0.98
C SER A 18 -5.68 9.18 2.07
N ALA A 19 -6.86 9.73 1.80
CA ALA A 19 -7.97 9.73 2.75
C ALA A 19 -8.42 8.31 3.11
N LEU A 20 -8.54 7.45 2.10
CA LEU A 20 -8.96 6.07 2.29
C LEU A 20 -7.91 5.25 3.05
N ASP A 21 -6.63 5.43 2.71
CA ASP A 21 -5.53 4.71 3.37
C ASP A 21 -5.38 5.12 4.83
N HIS A 22 -5.54 6.39 5.16
CA HIS A 22 -5.53 6.85 6.55
C HIS A 22 -6.62 6.14 7.35
N LYS A 23 -7.82 6.08 6.81
CA LYS A 23 -8.92 5.38 7.50
C LYS A 23 -8.70 3.88 7.57
N ALA A 24 -8.15 3.29 6.52
CA ALA A 24 -7.83 1.86 6.50
C ALA A 24 -6.78 1.51 7.58
N VAL A 25 -5.77 2.34 7.74
CA VAL A 25 -4.73 2.17 8.78
C VAL A 25 -5.34 2.29 10.18
N GLU A 26 -6.17 3.31 10.41
CA GLU A 26 -6.88 3.45 11.69
C GLU A 26 -7.72 2.21 12.01
N ASN A 27 -8.49 1.75 11.03
CA ASN A 27 -9.34 0.57 11.19
C ASN A 27 -8.51 -0.69 11.45
N ALA A 28 -7.40 -0.87 10.73
CA ALA A 28 -6.50 -2.01 10.92
C ALA A 28 -5.91 -2.01 12.33
N MET A 29 -5.53 -0.84 12.84
CA MET A 29 -4.99 -0.73 14.19
C MET A 29 -6.03 -1.11 15.25
N GLU A 30 -7.28 -0.66 15.09
CA GLU A 30 -8.35 -0.89 16.05
C GLU A 30 -8.98 -2.28 15.94
N ARG A 31 -9.16 -2.76 14.71
CA ARG A 31 -9.96 -3.98 14.43
C ARG A 31 -9.13 -5.20 14.15
N GLY A 32 -7.88 -5.01 13.75
CA GLY A 32 -6.97 -6.11 13.46
C GLY A 32 -6.61 -6.88 14.73
N THR A 33 -6.57 -8.23 14.61
CA THR A 33 -6.10 -9.07 15.71
C THR A 33 -4.58 -9.00 15.80
N PHE A 34 -4.03 -9.42 16.93
CA PHE A 34 -2.59 -9.52 17.11
C PHE A 34 -1.96 -10.44 16.04
N GLN A 35 -2.60 -11.58 15.78
CA GLN A 35 -2.11 -12.54 14.78
C GLN A 35 -2.11 -11.96 13.38
N GLU A 36 -3.14 -11.20 13.02
CA GLU A 36 -3.22 -10.54 11.71
C GLU A 36 -2.12 -9.50 11.55
N LYS A 37 -1.89 -8.70 12.57
CA LYS A 37 -0.82 -7.69 12.57
C LYS A 37 0.56 -8.34 12.52
N ASP A 38 0.75 -9.43 13.26
CA ASP A 38 1.99 -10.20 13.25
C ASP A 38 2.27 -10.80 11.88
N GLN A 39 1.24 -11.25 11.19
CA GLN A 39 1.37 -11.76 9.81
C GLN A 39 1.78 -10.65 8.84
N LEU A 40 1.27 -9.43 9.02
CA LEU A 40 1.73 -8.28 8.22
C LEU A 40 3.21 -8.00 8.44
N VAL A 41 3.68 -8.07 9.69
CA VAL A 41 5.11 -7.91 10.01
C VAL A 41 5.93 -8.98 9.29
N SER A 42 5.47 -10.24 9.32
CA SER A 42 6.17 -11.34 8.63
C SER A 42 6.25 -11.12 7.13
N THR A 43 5.15 -10.69 6.51
CA THR A 43 5.12 -10.39 5.07
C THR A 43 6.08 -9.26 4.72
N ALA A 44 6.06 -8.19 5.50
CA ALA A 44 6.94 -7.04 5.28
C ALA A 44 8.42 -7.39 5.50
N ALA A 45 8.72 -8.22 6.50
CA ALA A 45 10.09 -8.69 6.73
C ALA A 45 10.59 -9.53 5.56
N GLU A 46 9.72 -10.35 4.97
CA GLU A 46 10.05 -11.13 3.77
C GLU A 46 10.29 -10.21 2.57
N MET A 47 9.52 -9.14 2.42
CA MET A 47 9.77 -8.13 1.38
C MET A 47 11.18 -7.54 1.50
N VAL A 48 11.59 -7.17 2.71
CA VAL A 48 12.93 -6.62 2.97
C VAL A 48 14.00 -7.65 2.59
N LYS A 49 13.81 -8.90 2.98
CA LYS A 49 14.74 -9.99 2.69
C LYS A 49 14.91 -10.25 1.19
N LEU A 50 13.82 -10.14 0.43
CA LEU A 50 13.78 -10.44 -1.00
C LEU A 50 13.82 -9.18 -1.88
N ALA A 51 14.29 -8.06 -1.35
CA ALA A 51 14.27 -6.78 -2.04
C ALA A 51 15.01 -6.78 -3.38
N GLY A 52 15.99 -7.69 -3.57
CA GLY A 52 16.68 -7.84 -4.84
C GLY A 52 15.94 -8.67 -5.89
N ASP A 53 14.81 -9.31 -5.53
CA ASP A 53 14.01 -10.13 -6.42
C ASP A 53 12.69 -9.42 -6.72
N ASN A 54 12.63 -8.77 -7.88
CA ASN A 54 11.50 -7.93 -8.25
C ASN A 54 10.17 -8.66 -8.32
N LEU A 55 10.15 -9.87 -8.87
CA LEU A 55 8.92 -10.64 -9.01
C LEU A 55 8.30 -10.96 -7.65
N TYR A 56 9.11 -11.50 -6.74
CA TYR A 56 8.64 -11.81 -5.39
C TYR A 56 8.26 -10.58 -4.59
N SER A 57 9.02 -9.50 -4.73
CA SER A 57 8.71 -8.24 -4.04
C SER A 57 7.35 -7.69 -4.43
N HIS A 58 7.00 -7.73 -5.72
CA HIS A 58 5.69 -7.25 -6.19
C HIS A 58 4.54 -8.14 -5.72
N VAL A 59 4.73 -9.45 -5.71
CA VAL A 59 3.72 -10.39 -5.20
C VAL A 59 3.48 -10.15 -3.71
N LEU A 60 4.54 -9.99 -2.93
CA LEU A 60 4.45 -9.72 -1.50
C LEU A 60 3.83 -8.36 -1.20
N ASP A 61 4.16 -7.34 -2.00
CA ASP A 61 3.55 -6.01 -1.88
C ASP A 61 2.03 -6.09 -2.05
N ARG A 62 1.58 -6.78 -3.08
CA ARG A 62 0.13 -6.97 -3.31
C ARG A 62 -0.51 -7.71 -2.14
N SER A 63 0.11 -8.78 -1.69
CA SER A 63 -0.37 -9.56 -0.54
C SER A 63 -0.44 -8.72 0.74
N PHE A 64 0.57 -7.91 0.98
CA PHE A 64 0.62 -7.01 2.14
C PHE A 64 -0.56 -6.04 2.14
N HIS A 65 -0.77 -5.34 1.03
CA HIS A 65 -1.84 -4.35 0.92
C HIS A 65 -3.22 -5.00 1.00
N ASP A 66 -3.43 -6.13 0.33
CA ASP A 66 -4.70 -6.86 0.41
C ASP A 66 -5.03 -7.24 1.86
N SER A 67 -4.03 -7.73 2.60
CA SER A 67 -4.19 -8.09 4.01
C SER A 67 -4.48 -6.87 4.89
N LEU A 68 -3.74 -5.78 4.66
CA LEU A 68 -3.93 -4.53 5.41
C LEU A 68 -5.39 -4.06 5.33
N TYR A 69 -5.94 -4.03 4.13
CA TYR A 69 -7.31 -3.55 3.93
C TYR A 69 -8.35 -4.51 4.51
N LYS A 70 -8.10 -5.81 4.42
CA LYS A 70 -9.01 -6.82 4.99
C LYS A 70 -9.12 -6.76 6.51
N ILE A 71 -7.99 -6.58 7.19
CA ILE A 71 -8.00 -6.55 8.66
C ILE A 71 -8.69 -5.30 9.22
N GLY A 72 -8.87 -4.27 8.42
CA GLY A 72 -9.66 -3.11 8.79
C GLY A 72 -11.17 -3.35 8.81
N ARG A 73 -11.64 -4.46 8.25
CA ARG A 73 -13.04 -4.89 8.25
C ARG A 73 -14.02 -3.85 7.75
N ASN A 74 -13.63 -3.14 6.69
CA ASN A 74 -14.51 -2.24 5.95
C ASN A 74 -14.43 -2.59 4.46
N SER A 75 -15.38 -3.39 3.99
CA SER A 75 -15.37 -3.89 2.61
C SER A 75 -15.55 -2.79 1.57
N ALA A 76 -16.21 -1.69 1.91
CA ALA A 76 -16.38 -0.56 0.98
C ALA A 76 -15.04 0.13 0.72
N ILE A 77 -14.27 0.38 1.78
CA ILE A 77 -12.91 0.95 1.67
C ILE A 77 -12.02 -0.01 0.88
N GLU A 78 -12.04 -1.30 1.22
CA GLU A 78 -11.25 -2.32 0.54
C GLU A 78 -11.52 -2.34 -0.96
N GLN A 79 -12.78 -2.36 -1.37
CA GLN A 79 -13.16 -2.39 -2.78
C GLN A 79 -12.73 -1.12 -3.52
N MET A 80 -12.92 0.04 -2.90
CA MET A 80 -12.54 1.31 -3.51
C MET A 80 -11.03 1.43 -3.68
N ILE A 81 -10.26 1.08 -2.65
CA ILE A 81 -8.79 1.12 -2.72
C ILE A 81 -8.28 0.12 -3.76
N ASN A 82 -8.83 -1.09 -3.80
CA ASN A 82 -8.44 -2.08 -4.80
C ASN A 82 -8.68 -1.59 -6.22
N LYS A 83 -9.75 -0.85 -6.45
CA LYS A 83 -10.04 -0.25 -7.75
C LYS A 83 -9.00 0.80 -8.13
N ILE A 84 -8.63 1.68 -7.21
CA ILE A 84 -7.59 2.68 -7.42
C ILE A 84 -6.24 2.00 -7.71
N ARG A 85 -5.89 1.00 -6.93
CA ARG A 85 -4.63 0.27 -7.08
C ARG A 85 -4.57 -0.49 -8.39
N SER A 86 -5.67 -1.13 -8.81
CA SER A 86 -5.74 -1.82 -10.10
C SER A 86 -5.47 -0.87 -11.26
N TYR A 87 -6.04 0.33 -11.22
CA TYR A 87 -5.78 1.36 -12.21
C TYR A 87 -4.28 1.74 -12.27
N ARG A 88 -3.66 1.90 -11.11
CA ARG A 88 -2.23 2.22 -11.02
C ARG A 88 -1.34 1.07 -11.50
N PHE A 89 -1.69 -0.18 -11.18
CA PHE A 89 -0.92 -1.36 -11.59
C PHE A 89 -0.88 -1.54 -13.10
N ILE A 90 -1.99 -1.30 -13.80
CA ILE A 90 -2.03 -1.35 -15.25
C ILE A 90 -0.99 -0.39 -15.85
N GLN A 91 -0.81 0.78 -15.24
CA GLN A 91 0.20 1.75 -15.68
C GLN A 91 1.63 1.35 -15.31
N GLN A 92 1.82 0.53 -14.27
CA GLN A 92 3.14 0.09 -13.80
C GLN A 92 3.68 -1.15 -14.52
N GLU A 93 2.82 -2.03 -15.02
CA GLU A 93 3.23 -3.28 -15.67
C GLU A 93 4.02 -3.05 -16.97
N ASP A 94 3.92 -1.88 -17.56
CA ASP A 94 4.65 -1.51 -18.77
C ASP A 94 6.08 -1.02 -18.51
N SER A 95 6.58 -1.03 -17.27
CA SER A 95 7.92 -0.58 -16.97
C SER A 95 8.92 -1.74 -16.99
N GLU A 96 9.93 -1.61 -17.85
CA GLU A 96 11.03 -2.57 -17.96
C GLU A 96 12.04 -2.46 -16.82
N ASP A 97 11.99 -1.38 -16.03
CA ASP A 97 12.96 -1.09 -14.97
C ASP A 97 12.49 -1.64 -13.63
N GLY A 98 12.69 -2.95 -13.45
CA GLY A 98 12.34 -3.63 -12.21
C GLY A 98 13.18 -3.29 -10.98
N ASN A 99 14.22 -2.43 -11.11
CA ASN A 99 15.08 -1.98 -10.00
C ASN A 99 14.97 -0.48 -9.80
N ASP A 100 13.75 0.04 -9.79
CA ASP A 100 13.56 1.45 -9.50
C ASP A 100 13.95 1.72 -8.04
N SER A 101 14.88 2.68 -7.85
CA SER A 101 15.31 3.12 -6.52
C SER A 101 14.12 3.64 -5.69
N ILE A 102 13.12 4.20 -6.34
CA ILE A 102 11.89 4.68 -5.69
C ILE A 102 11.11 3.48 -5.12
N TRP A 103 10.96 2.42 -5.91
CA TRP A 103 10.30 1.19 -5.46
C TRP A 103 11.02 0.60 -4.25
N LEU A 104 12.34 0.45 -4.34
CA LEU A 104 13.14 -0.12 -3.24
C LEU A 104 13.02 0.69 -1.96
N ALA A 105 12.87 2.01 -2.07
CA ALA A 105 12.70 2.88 -0.91
C ALA A 105 11.37 2.65 -0.18
N THR A 106 10.34 2.10 -0.85
CA THR A 106 9.05 1.80 -0.21
C THR A 106 9.11 0.56 0.67
N ILE A 107 10.01 -0.38 0.39
CA ILE A 107 10.04 -1.68 1.06
C ILE A 107 10.21 -1.55 2.59
N PRO A 108 11.19 -0.79 3.12
CA PRO A 108 11.31 -0.61 4.57
C PRO A 108 10.09 0.05 5.20
N GLN A 109 9.37 0.89 4.45
CA GLN A 109 8.18 1.57 4.96
C GLN A 109 7.04 0.60 5.25
N HIS A 110 6.96 -0.51 4.52
CA HIS A 110 5.97 -1.56 4.79
C HIS A 110 6.22 -2.22 6.15
N LEU A 111 7.49 -2.49 6.48
CA LEU A 111 7.85 -3.05 7.78
C LEU A 111 7.57 -2.05 8.92
N MET A 112 7.88 -0.78 8.70
CA MET A 112 7.58 0.27 9.67
C MET A 112 6.07 0.38 9.92
N LEU A 113 5.27 0.32 8.87
CA LEU A 113 3.81 0.36 8.97
C LEU A 113 3.27 -0.83 9.77
N ALA A 114 3.69 -2.03 9.41
CA ALA A 114 3.23 -3.25 10.08
C ALA A 114 3.61 -3.26 11.57
N GLN A 115 4.84 -2.87 11.88
CA GLN A 115 5.31 -2.80 13.26
C GLN A 115 4.55 -1.74 14.05
N ALA A 116 4.28 -0.59 13.44
CA ALA A 116 3.51 0.49 14.08
C ALA A 116 2.07 0.05 14.39
N LEU A 117 1.47 -0.77 13.52
CA LEU A 117 0.14 -1.34 13.81
C LEU A 117 0.19 -2.24 15.04
N LYS A 118 1.21 -3.10 15.14
CA LYS A 118 1.41 -3.96 16.32
C LYS A 118 1.62 -3.14 17.59
N ASP A 119 2.44 -2.11 17.51
CA ASP A 119 2.81 -1.26 18.64
C ASP A 119 1.75 -0.21 18.98
N ARG A 120 0.71 -0.11 18.15
CA ARG A 120 -0.36 0.88 18.25
C ARG A 120 0.17 2.32 18.19
N ASP A 121 1.17 2.54 17.36
CA ASP A 121 1.76 3.86 17.11
C ASP A 121 1.14 4.47 15.85
N MET A 122 0.05 5.22 16.04
CA MET A 122 -0.71 5.80 14.93
C MET A 122 0.13 6.80 14.13
N LYS A 123 0.94 7.59 14.81
CA LYS A 123 1.76 8.61 14.14
C LYS A 123 2.73 7.97 13.14
N ILE A 124 3.44 6.94 13.58
CA ILE A 124 4.39 6.23 12.71
C ILE A 124 3.64 5.48 11.60
N ALA A 125 2.50 4.87 11.90
CA ALA A 125 1.69 4.17 10.90
C ALA A 125 1.25 5.10 9.78
N ILE A 126 0.74 6.28 10.12
CA ILE A 126 0.30 7.28 9.13
C ILE A 126 1.50 7.81 8.33
N GLN A 127 2.62 8.09 8.97
CA GLN A 127 3.83 8.53 8.26
C GLN A 127 4.31 7.48 7.27
N ALA A 128 4.27 6.20 7.64
CA ALA A 128 4.71 5.11 6.77
C ALA A 128 3.80 4.95 5.56
N ILE A 129 2.48 4.95 5.75
CA ILE A 129 1.56 4.81 4.62
C ILE A 129 1.64 6.01 3.68
N ASP A 130 1.83 7.21 4.21
CA ASP A 130 2.01 8.42 3.40
C ASP A 130 3.26 8.31 2.52
N LYS A 131 4.36 7.83 3.06
CA LYS A 131 5.59 7.65 2.28
C LYS A 131 5.44 6.59 1.19
N ILE A 132 4.77 5.49 1.49
CA ILE A 132 4.47 4.45 0.49
C ILE A 132 3.68 5.06 -0.66
N ASN A 133 2.65 5.83 -0.36
CA ASN A 133 1.80 6.47 -1.37
C ASN A 133 2.54 7.56 -2.15
N GLU A 134 3.33 8.37 -1.47
CA GLU A 134 4.15 9.41 -2.10
C GLU A 134 5.08 8.81 -3.16
N TYR A 135 5.80 7.74 -2.82
CA TYR A 135 6.68 7.07 -3.78
C TYR A 135 5.89 6.45 -4.93
N GLY A 136 4.75 5.83 -4.64
CA GLY A 136 3.88 5.25 -5.67
C GLY A 136 3.38 6.27 -6.67
N PHE A 137 2.96 7.44 -6.21
CA PHE A 137 2.52 8.53 -7.09
C PHE A 137 3.68 9.20 -7.83
N GLU A 138 4.85 9.28 -7.23
CA GLU A 138 6.06 9.77 -7.90
C GLU A 138 6.40 8.88 -9.10
N ILE A 139 6.30 7.56 -8.96
CA ILE A 139 6.50 6.62 -10.06
C ILE A 139 5.44 6.86 -11.15
N ALA A 140 4.17 7.02 -10.77
CA ALA A 140 3.07 7.24 -11.71
C ALA A 140 3.24 8.55 -12.49
N LYS A 141 3.71 9.61 -11.84
CA LYS A 141 3.97 10.91 -12.50
C LYS A 141 5.06 10.85 -13.55
N LYS A 142 6.07 10.01 -13.35
CA LYS A 142 7.17 9.85 -14.33
C LYS A 142 6.74 9.18 -15.64
N ARG A 143 5.54 8.59 -15.66
CA ARG A 143 5.03 7.84 -16.82
C ARG A 143 3.97 8.58 -17.62
N GLU A 144 3.64 9.79 -17.23
CA GLU A 144 2.72 10.63 -17.99
C GLU A 144 3.37 11.26 -19.22
#